data_c7e1ff32fd3fedc2989de5856ad8b346
#
_entry.id   c7e1ff32fd3fedc2989de5856ad8b346
#
_cell.length_a   1.000
_cell.length_b   1.000
_cell.length_c   1.000
_cell.angle_alpha   90.00
_cell.angle_beta   90.00
_cell.angle_gamma   90.00
#
_symmetry.space_group_name_H-M   'P 1'
#
loop_
_entity.id
_entity.type
_entity.pdbx_description
1 polymer ?
#
loop_
_entity_poly.entity_id
_entity_poly.type
_entity_poly.pdbx_seq_one_letter_code
_entity_poly.pdbx_strand_id
1 'polypeptide(L)'
;LFFRSPFLLLGLPGIWRMIRDPEWRAEGWLTAWAVLSFIAFNASSVMWDGGYAVGPRYLLPMVPFLALGVGWIAPSWMRSRVGGGLFLFSVLWSMGMVMLESLAGQQFPQYQRFPLVDYVWPRWREGDLARNWGVLLGLRGLPSLIPLFLLWGFGLWRLIRPTGPVLRRMAPGIPGGSR
;
A
#
# COMPACT_ATOMS: atom_id res chain seq x y z
N LEU A 1 7.43 -5.68 -7.06
CA LEU A 1 6.40 -5.44 -6.06
C LEU A 1 7.01 -4.95 -4.75
N PHE A 2 7.85 -5.73 -4.09
CA PHE A 2 8.37 -5.45 -2.74
C PHE A 2 9.25 -4.19 -2.63
N PHE A 3 9.99 -3.82 -3.65
CA PHE A 3 10.71 -2.54 -3.67
C PHE A 3 9.75 -1.33 -3.60
N ARG A 4 8.62 -1.42 -4.30
CA ARG A 4 7.60 -0.37 -4.31
C ARG A 4 6.73 -0.39 -3.06
N SER A 5 6.52 -1.57 -2.48
CA SER A 5 5.66 -1.77 -1.32
C SER A 5 6.35 -2.65 -0.28
N PRO A 6 7.43 -2.13 0.37
CA PRO A 6 8.24 -2.92 1.30
C PRO A 6 7.47 -3.38 2.53
N PHE A 7 6.41 -2.67 2.94
CA PHE A 7 5.58 -3.10 4.06
C PHE A 7 4.93 -4.46 3.83
N LEU A 8 4.70 -4.86 2.57
CA LEU A 8 4.15 -6.17 2.23
C LEU A 8 5.10 -7.33 2.59
N LEU A 9 6.42 -7.06 2.67
CA LEU A 9 7.38 -8.05 3.16
C LEU A 9 7.09 -8.49 4.59
N LEU A 10 6.50 -7.61 5.40
CA LEU A 10 6.07 -7.95 6.77
C LEU A 10 4.94 -8.98 6.79
N GLY A 11 4.23 -9.14 5.67
CA GLY A 11 3.25 -10.20 5.52
C GLY A 11 3.84 -11.60 5.67
N LEU A 12 5.07 -11.82 5.21
CA LEU A 12 5.71 -13.14 5.27
C LEU A 12 5.93 -13.65 6.71
N PRO A 13 6.61 -12.90 7.62
CA PRO A 13 6.71 -13.31 9.01
C PRO A 13 5.34 -13.31 9.72
N GLY A 14 4.38 -12.52 9.28
CA GLY A 14 3.00 -12.57 9.79
C GLY A 14 2.32 -13.88 9.45
N ILE A 15 2.35 -14.31 8.19
CA ILE A 15 1.82 -15.60 7.74
C ILE A 15 2.52 -16.76 8.49
N TRP A 16 3.84 -16.68 8.66
CA TRP A 16 4.59 -17.66 9.42
C TRP A 16 4.12 -17.79 10.87
N ARG A 17 3.81 -16.67 11.53
CA ARG A 17 3.23 -16.68 12.88
C ARG A 17 1.82 -17.26 12.89
N MET A 18 0.97 -16.95 11.90
CA MET A 18 -0.36 -17.56 11.75
C MET A 18 -0.27 -19.08 11.65
N ILE A 19 0.66 -19.61 10.83
CA ILE A 19 0.87 -21.07 10.68
C ILE A 19 1.26 -21.72 12.01
N ARG A 20 1.98 -21.02 12.87
CA ARG A 20 2.41 -21.52 14.18
C ARG A 20 1.36 -21.41 15.28
N ASP A 21 0.37 -20.57 15.06
CA ASP A 21 -0.75 -20.39 15.99
C ASP A 21 -1.77 -21.53 15.77
N PRO A 22 -2.11 -22.32 16.83
CA PRO A 22 -3.04 -23.44 16.71
C PRO A 22 -4.43 -23.03 16.20
N GLU A 23 -4.90 -21.84 16.57
CA GLU A 23 -6.22 -21.32 16.20
C GLU A 23 -6.26 -20.86 14.71
N TRP A 24 -5.16 -20.30 14.20
CA TRP A 24 -5.08 -19.71 12.86
C TRP A 24 -4.21 -20.47 11.87
N ARG A 25 -3.86 -21.70 12.20
CA ARG A 25 -2.95 -22.53 11.39
C ARG A 25 -3.49 -22.82 9.99
N ALA A 26 -4.78 -23.11 9.89
CA ALA A 26 -5.42 -23.44 8.60
C ALA A 26 -5.44 -22.22 7.67
N GLU A 27 -5.82 -21.06 8.20
CA GLU A 27 -5.82 -19.79 7.47
C GLU A 27 -4.40 -19.36 7.09
N GLY A 28 -3.44 -19.59 7.97
CA GLY A 28 -2.02 -19.34 7.70
C GLY A 28 -1.51 -20.18 6.53
N TRP A 29 -1.81 -21.46 6.48
CA TRP A 29 -1.46 -22.33 5.35
C TRP A 29 -2.18 -21.96 4.08
N LEU A 30 -3.48 -21.65 4.13
CA LEU A 30 -4.24 -21.19 2.98
C LEU A 30 -3.63 -19.91 2.40
N THR A 31 -3.31 -18.96 3.26
CA THR A 31 -2.69 -17.68 2.90
C THR A 31 -1.31 -17.89 2.26
N ALA A 32 -0.48 -18.73 2.87
CA ALA A 32 0.84 -19.08 2.32
C ALA A 32 0.73 -19.74 0.94
N TRP A 33 -0.19 -20.69 0.79
CA TRP A 33 -0.43 -21.38 -0.47
C TRP A 33 -0.90 -20.42 -1.56
N ALA A 34 -1.84 -19.52 -1.25
CA ALA A 34 -2.31 -18.50 -2.18
C ALA A 34 -1.16 -17.59 -2.65
N VAL A 35 -0.34 -17.07 -1.73
CA VAL A 35 0.82 -16.23 -2.08
C VAL A 35 1.81 -16.99 -2.98
N LEU A 36 2.17 -18.23 -2.62
CA LEU A 36 3.09 -19.05 -3.40
C LEU A 36 2.53 -19.37 -4.80
N SER A 37 1.23 -19.66 -4.91
CA SER A 37 0.57 -19.94 -6.19
C SER A 37 0.65 -18.75 -7.13
N PHE A 38 0.38 -17.52 -6.65
CA PHE A 38 0.50 -16.33 -7.48
C PHE A 38 1.95 -16.03 -7.88
N ILE A 39 2.92 -16.26 -6.99
CA ILE A 39 4.34 -16.13 -7.33
C ILE A 39 4.72 -17.15 -8.40
N ALA A 40 4.35 -18.41 -8.24
CA ALA A 40 4.65 -19.47 -9.20
C ALA A 40 3.98 -19.18 -10.56
N PHE A 41 2.71 -18.76 -10.56
CA PHE A 41 1.99 -18.37 -11.77
C PHE A 41 2.70 -17.21 -12.50
N ASN A 42 3.08 -16.17 -11.77
CA ASN A 42 3.78 -15.03 -12.38
C ASN A 42 5.16 -15.44 -12.91
N ALA A 43 5.89 -16.29 -12.19
CA ALA A 43 7.21 -16.77 -12.59
C ALA A 43 7.17 -17.66 -13.85
N SER A 44 6.07 -18.37 -14.07
CA SER A 44 5.85 -19.19 -15.26
C SER A 44 5.33 -18.40 -16.48
N SER A 45 4.95 -17.14 -16.29
CA SER A 45 4.43 -16.30 -17.36
C SER A 45 5.54 -15.69 -18.18
N VAL A 46 5.40 -15.70 -19.52
CA VAL A 46 6.30 -14.99 -20.44
C VAL A 46 6.27 -13.48 -20.20
N MET A 47 5.12 -12.94 -19.71
CA MET A 47 4.93 -11.53 -19.39
C MET A 47 5.03 -11.28 -17.88
N TRP A 48 6.01 -11.88 -17.23
CA TRP A 48 6.21 -11.78 -15.78
C TRP A 48 6.37 -10.34 -15.25
N ASP A 49 6.82 -9.42 -16.11
CA ASP A 49 6.99 -8.00 -15.84
C ASP A 49 5.67 -7.21 -15.81
N GLY A 50 4.58 -7.81 -16.34
CA GLY A 50 3.27 -7.17 -16.44
C GLY A 50 3.04 -6.34 -17.70
N GLY A 51 3.98 -6.36 -18.66
CA GLY A 51 3.86 -5.65 -19.94
C GLY A 51 3.84 -4.14 -19.77
N TYR A 52 2.80 -3.45 -20.26
CA TYR A 52 2.66 -1.98 -20.15
C TYR A 52 2.32 -1.48 -18.74
N ALA A 53 2.40 -2.32 -17.73
CA ALA A 53 2.11 -1.95 -16.35
C ALA A 53 3.38 -1.49 -15.63
N VAL A 54 3.20 -0.69 -14.58
CA VAL A 54 4.29 -0.21 -13.71
C VAL A 54 5.04 -1.33 -13.02
N GLY A 55 4.46 -2.54 -12.96
CA GLY A 55 5.07 -3.69 -12.32
C GLY A 55 4.27 -4.96 -12.54
N PRO A 56 4.65 -6.07 -11.91
CA PRO A 56 4.05 -7.39 -12.13
C PRO A 56 2.60 -7.42 -11.64
N ARG A 57 1.68 -6.95 -12.48
CA ARG A 57 0.24 -6.85 -12.17
C ARG A 57 -0.38 -8.20 -11.83
N TYR A 58 0.20 -9.29 -12.32
CA TYR A 58 -0.27 -10.64 -12.00
C TYR A 58 -0.02 -11.04 -10.54
N LEU A 59 0.80 -10.29 -9.80
CA LEU A 59 1.00 -10.46 -8.37
C LEU A 59 0.02 -9.65 -7.51
N LEU A 60 -0.79 -8.76 -8.10
CA LEU A 60 -1.75 -7.96 -7.34
C LEU A 60 -2.78 -8.81 -6.56
N PRO A 61 -3.29 -9.94 -7.09
CA PRO A 61 -4.24 -10.76 -6.33
C PRO A 61 -3.66 -11.36 -5.04
N MET A 62 -2.33 -11.44 -4.88
CA MET A 62 -1.74 -11.92 -3.63
C MET A 62 -1.67 -10.85 -2.53
N VAL A 63 -1.86 -9.56 -2.87
CA VAL A 63 -1.74 -8.44 -1.92
C VAL A 63 -2.71 -8.57 -0.73
N PRO A 64 -3.99 -8.95 -0.89
CA PRO A 64 -4.89 -9.18 0.24
C PRO A 64 -4.37 -10.23 1.22
N PHE A 65 -3.78 -11.30 0.71
CA PHE A 65 -3.21 -12.39 1.53
C PHE A 65 -1.97 -11.90 2.30
N LEU A 66 -1.07 -11.14 1.66
CA LEU A 66 0.04 -10.50 2.36
C LEU A 66 -0.45 -9.50 3.40
N ALA A 67 -1.51 -8.75 3.10
CA ALA A 67 -2.09 -7.78 4.03
C ALA A 67 -2.65 -8.45 5.30
N LEU A 68 -3.23 -9.66 5.20
CA LEU A 68 -3.60 -10.45 6.38
C LEU A 68 -2.39 -10.72 7.27
N GLY A 69 -1.28 -11.18 6.68
CA GLY A 69 -0.03 -11.39 7.41
C GLY A 69 0.51 -10.11 8.05
N VAL A 70 0.45 -8.97 7.32
CA VAL A 70 0.83 -7.66 7.86
C VAL A 70 -0.04 -7.30 9.05
N GLY A 71 -1.37 -7.45 8.93
CA GLY A 71 -2.30 -7.19 10.03
C GLY A 71 -2.01 -8.03 11.27
N TRP A 72 -1.58 -9.27 11.08
CA TRP A 72 -1.20 -10.17 12.17
C TRP A 72 0.04 -9.71 12.94
N ILE A 73 1.06 -9.22 12.24
CA ILE A 73 2.33 -8.85 12.86
C ILE A 73 2.40 -7.38 13.28
N ALA A 74 1.68 -6.48 12.63
CA ALA A 74 1.74 -5.04 12.84
C ALA A 74 1.54 -4.63 14.31
N PRO A 75 0.60 -5.17 15.10
CA PRO A 75 0.44 -4.80 16.49
C PRO A 75 1.67 -5.06 17.34
N SER A 76 2.40 -6.15 17.07
CA SER A 76 3.63 -6.49 17.80
C SER A 76 4.80 -5.58 17.39
N TRP A 77 4.89 -5.20 16.14
CA TRP A 77 5.92 -4.29 15.63
C TRP A 77 5.72 -2.86 16.12
N MET A 78 4.47 -2.38 16.09
CA MET A 78 4.14 -1.03 16.54
C MET A 78 4.34 -0.81 18.05
N ARG A 79 4.50 -1.84 18.86
CA ARG A 79 4.84 -1.72 20.27
C ARG A 79 6.25 -1.19 20.51
N SER A 80 7.20 -1.45 19.62
CA SER A 80 8.55 -0.90 19.70
C SER A 80 8.66 0.38 18.88
N ARG A 81 9.39 1.38 19.39
CA ARG A 81 9.63 2.64 18.65
C ARG A 81 10.32 2.41 17.32
N VAL A 82 11.30 1.49 17.30
CA VAL A 82 12.04 1.15 16.08
C VAL A 82 11.14 0.42 15.09
N GLY A 83 10.41 -0.61 15.53
CA GLY A 83 9.50 -1.36 14.67
C GLY A 83 8.38 -0.50 14.11
N GLY A 84 7.76 0.34 14.95
CA GLY A 84 6.74 1.30 14.52
C GLY A 84 7.28 2.32 13.52
N GLY A 85 8.49 2.82 13.74
CA GLY A 85 9.17 3.74 12.81
C GLY A 85 9.45 3.09 11.46
N LEU A 86 9.99 1.87 11.43
CA LEU A 86 10.23 1.12 10.20
C LEU A 86 8.94 0.77 9.46
N PHE A 87 7.90 0.40 10.20
CA PHE A 87 6.58 0.14 9.62
C PHE A 87 6.03 1.40 8.96
N LEU A 88 5.99 2.52 9.69
CA LEU A 88 5.51 3.79 9.15
C LEU A 88 6.34 4.25 7.94
N PHE A 89 7.68 4.17 8.03
CA PHE A 89 8.55 4.48 6.91
C PHE A 89 8.22 3.64 5.67
N SER A 90 8.05 2.32 5.84
CA SER A 90 7.74 1.42 4.73
C SER A 90 6.37 1.69 4.09
N VAL A 91 5.38 2.10 4.88
CA VAL A 91 4.06 2.53 4.38
C VAL A 91 4.17 3.84 3.61
N LEU A 92 4.84 4.86 4.19
CA LEU A 92 5.03 6.16 3.54
C LEU A 92 5.86 6.04 2.26
N TRP A 93 6.90 5.21 2.26
CA TRP A 93 7.65 4.87 1.06
C TRP A 93 6.75 4.28 -0.02
N SER A 94 5.92 3.30 0.34
CA SER A 94 5.00 2.65 -0.60
C SER A 94 4.01 3.65 -1.20
N MET A 95 3.43 4.51 -0.36
CA MET A 95 2.53 5.56 -0.83
C MET A 95 3.25 6.53 -1.77
N GLY A 96 4.45 6.98 -1.41
CA GLY A 96 5.26 7.88 -2.21
C GLY A 96 5.60 7.27 -3.58
N MET A 97 6.02 6.01 -3.61
CA MET A 97 6.35 5.29 -4.84
C MET A 97 5.14 5.13 -5.75
N VAL A 98 3.99 4.69 -5.21
CA VAL A 98 2.75 4.55 -5.99
C VAL A 98 2.28 5.89 -6.53
N MET A 99 2.34 6.95 -5.72
CA MET A 99 1.98 8.30 -6.17
C MET A 99 2.90 8.81 -7.27
N LEU A 100 4.21 8.66 -7.08
CA LEU A 100 5.22 9.08 -8.06
C LEU A 100 4.99 8.40 -9.42
N GLU A 101 4.77 7.10 -9.43
CA GLU A 101 4.56 6.31 -10.64
C GLU A 101 3.20 6.60 -11.28
N SER A 102 2.12 6.65 -10.50
CA SER A 102 0.77 6.89 -11.01
C SER A 102 0.61 8.28 -11.62
N LEU A 103 1.29 9.27 -11.06
CA LEU A 103 1.25 10.64 -11.58
C LEU A 103 2.14 10.85 -12.81
N ALA A 104 3.16 10.03 -13.02
CA ALA A 104 3.97 10.07 -14.24
C ALA A 104 3.21 9.51 -15.46
N GLY A 105 2.33 8.51 -15.26
CA GLY A 105 1.55 7.95 -16.35
C GLY A 105 0.82 6.67 -15.98
N GLN A 106 -0.20 6.33 -16.77
CA GLN A 106 -0.98 5.11 -16.56
C GLN A 106 -0.44 3.92 -17.36
N GLN A 107 0.27 4.19 -18.45
CA GLN A 107 0.87 3.19 -19.32
C GLN A 107 2.37 3.41 -19.41
N PHE A 108 3.12 2.38 -19.09
CA PHE A 108 4.57 2.39 -19.15
C PHE A 108 5.02 1.72 -20.45
N PRO A 109 6.06 2.26 -21.12
CA PRO A 109 6.62 1.62 -22.30
C PRO A 109 7.13 0.23 -21.95
N GLN A 110 6.89 -0.73 -22.84
CA GLN A 110 7.48 -2.07 -22.71
C GLN A 110 9.01 -2.00 -22.79
N TYR A 111 9.67 -2.93 -22.12
CA TYR A 111 11.13 -3.13 -22.20
C TYR A 111 11.99 -2.04 -21.55
N GLN A 112 11.46 -1.22 -20.67
CA GLN A 112 12.31 -0.33 -19.88
C GLN A 112 12.97 -1.07 -18.73
N ARG A 113 14.30 -0.99 -18.67
CA ARG A 113 15.10 -1.68 -17.67
C ARG A 113 14.89 -1.09 -16.26
N PHE A 114 14.78 0.24 -16.20
CA PHE A 114 14.56 0.98 -14.96
C PHE A 114 13.46 2.03 -15.14
N PRO A 115 12.17 1.64 -15.10
CA PRO A 115 11.03 2.54 -15.36
C PRO A 115 11.05 3.83 -14.54
N LEU A 116 11.55 3.79 -13.31
CA LEU A 116 11.66 4.97 -12.46
C LEU A 116 12.61 6.03 -13.02
N VAL A 117 13.75 5.58 -13.55
CA VAL A 117 14.80 6.48 -14.06
C VAL A 117 14.51 6.87 -15.49
N ASP A 118 14.10 5.89 -16.32
CA ASP A 118 14.00 6.05 -17.77
C ASP A 118 12.67 6.68 -18.20
N TYR A 119 11.62 6.62 -17.35
CA TYR A 119 10.30 7.10 -17.70
C TYR A 119 9.72 8.09 -16.68
N VAL A 120 9.68 7.69 -15.39
CA VAL A 120 9.02 8.48 -14.33
C VAL A 120 9.75 9.81 -14.12
N TRP A 121 11.04 9.74 -13.88
CA TRP A 121 11.86 10.91 -13.58
C TRP A 121 11.89 11.98 -14.67
N PRO A 122 12.11 11.66 -15.98
CA PRO A 122 12.02 12.63 -17.06
C PRO A 122 10.67 13.34 -17.11
N ARG A 123 9.56 12.60 -17.00
CA ARG A 123 8.20 13.17 -17.04
C ARG A 123 7.94 14.15 -15.91
N TRP A 124 8.39 13.81 -14.70
CA TRP A 124 8.28 14.72 -13.57
C TRP A 124 9.10 16.01 -13.79
N ARG A 125 10.29 15.88 -14.38
CA ARG A 125 11.16 17.01 -14.69
C ARG A 125 10.58 17.94 -15.75
N GLU A 126 9.94 17.37 -16.74
CA GLU A 126 9.30 18.10 -17.85
C GLU A 126 7.91 18.62 -17.49
N GLY A 127 7.37 18.18 -16.35
CA GLY A 127 6.00 18.51 -15.93
C GLY A 127 4.92 17.81 -16.78
N ASP A 128 5.30 16.76 -17.53
CA ASP A 128 4.37 15.94 -18.31
C ASP A 128 3.74 14.88 -17.41
N LEU A 129 2.78 15.32 -16.61
CA LEU A 129 2.07 14.49 -15.65
C LEU A 129 0.81 13.89 -16.27
N ALA A 130 0.41 12.71 -15.74
CA ALA A 130 -0.83 12.04 -16.12
C ALA A 130 -2.03 12.99 -15.98
N ARG A 131 -3.01 12.85 -16.87
CA ARG A 131 -4.24 13.64 -16.83
C ARG A 131 -4.92 13.51 -15.48
N ASN A 132 -5.11 14.63 -14.83
CA ASN A 132 -5.70 14.74 -13.50
C ASN A 132 -6.72 15.90 -13.44
N TRP A 133 -7.43 16.04 -12.33
CA TRP A 133 -8.45 17.07 -12.16
C TRP A 133 -7.91 18.50 -12.32
N GLY A 134 -6.65 18.75 -11.93
CA GLY A 134 -6.05 20.06 -12.13
C GLY A 134 -5.88 20.42 -13.61
N VAL A 135 -5.58 19.43 -14.44
CA VAL A 135 -5.52 19.64 -15.91
C VAL A 135 -6.89 20.01 -16.47
N LEU A 136 -7.97 19.40 -15.95
CA LEU A 136 -9.35 19.80 -16.32
C LEU A 136 -9.68 21.25 -15.92
N LEU A 137 -9.06 21.73 -14.85
CA LEU A 137 -9.19 23.14 -14.40
C LEU A 137 -8.24 24.11 -15.13
N GLY A 138 -7.54 23.62 -16.16
CA GLY A 138 -6.60 24.42 -16.95
C GLY A 138 -5.18 24.56 -16.37
N LEU A 139 -4.90 23.92 -15.24
CA LEU A 139 -3.57 23.90 -14.65
C LEU A 139 -2.67 22.92 -15.41
N ARG A 140 -1.41 23.31 -15.65
CA ARG A 140 -0.43 22.46 -16.36
C ARG A 140 0.76 22.15 -15.49
N GLY A 141 1.40 20.99 -15.73
CA GLY A 141 2.58 20.55 -14.99
C GLY A 141 2.31 20.34 -13.50
N LEU A 142 3.28 20.63 -12.65
CA LEU A 142 3.17 20.47 -11.21
C LEU A 142 1.99 21.20 -10.55
N PRO A 143 1.61 22.43 -10.96
CA PRO A 143 0.41 23.08 -10.44
C PRO A 143 -0.88 22.28 -10.60
N SER A 144 -0.97 21.37 -11.56
CA SER A 144 -2.14 20.51 -11.74
C SER A 144 -2.39 19.55 -10.56
N LEU A 145 -1.41 19.34 -9.71
CA LEU A 145 -1.52 18.50 -8.51
C LEU A 145 -2.14 19.21 -7.31
N ILE A 146 -2.33 20.54 -7.36
CA ILE A 146 -2.88 21.33 -6.24
C ILE A 146 -4.23 20.77 -5.77
N PRO A 147 -5.24 20.49 -6.64
CA PRO A 147 -6.52 19.94 -6.19
C PRO A 147 -6.38 18.59 -5.47
N LEU A 148 -5.46 17.75 -5.92
CA LEU A 148 -5.18 16.46 -5.30
C LEU A 148 -4.61 16.63 -3.89
N PHE A 149 -3.61 17.49 -3.72
CA PHE A 149 -3.01 17.75 -2.41
C PHE A 149 -3.97 18.46 -1.44
N LEU A 150 -4.82 19.35 -1.94
CA LEU A 150 -5.89 19.96 -1.13
C LEU A 150 -6.88 18.90 -0.63
N LEU A 151 -7.31 17.99 -1.50
CA LEU A 151 -8.19 16.87 -1.12
C LEU A 151 -7.56 15.98 -0.06
N TRP A 152 -6.29 15.62 -0.25
CA TRP A 152 -5.53 14.82 0.70
C TRP A 152 -5.33 15.53 2.04
N GLY A 153 -4.95 16.81 2.00
CA GLY A 153 -4.81 17.63 3.20
C GLY A 153 -6.13 17.74 3.97
N PHE A 154 -7.25 17.96 3.26
CA PHE A 154 -8.59 17.98 3.86
C PHE A 154 -8.95 16.61 4.49
N GLY A 155 -8.67 15.50 3.78
CA GLY A 155 -8.92 14.15 4.31
C GLY A 155 -8.12 13.87 5.58
N LEU A 156 -6.81 14.17 5.57
CA LEU A 156 -5.95 14.03 6.75
C LEU A 156 -6.41 14.92 7.91
N TRP A 157 -6.76 16.17 7.62
CA TRP A 157 -7.27 17.08 8.64
C TRP A 157 -8.57 16.56 9.29
N ARG A 158 -9.48 15.97 8.49
CA ARG A 158 -10.71 15.33 9.00
C ARG A 158 -10.41 14.11 9.89
N LEU A 159 -9.40 13.32 9.54
CA LEU A 159 -8.99 12.15 10.32
C LEU A 159 -8.33 12.52 11.65
N ILE A 160 -7.54 13.61 11.66
CA ILE A 160 -6.82 14.05 12.88
C ILE A 160 -7.78 14.81 13.83
N ARG A 161 -8.85 15.41 13.31
CA ARG A 161 -9.84 16.05 14.20
C ARG A 161 -10.53 14.99 15.04
N PRO A 162 -10.50 15.10 16.38
CA PRO A 162 -11.24 14.20 17.23
C PRO A 162 -12.72 14.30 16.85
N THR A 163 -13.25 13.22 16.28
CA THR A 163 -14.68 13.08 16.07
C THR A 163 -15.32 13.16 17.45
N GLY A 164 -16.04 14.26 17.70
CA GLY A 164 -16.76 14.49 18.92
C GLY A 164 -17.69 13.29 19.29
N PRO A 165 -18.50 13.34 20.28
CA PRO A 165 -18.97 12.32 21.23
C PRO A 165 -19.59 11.02 20.68
N VAL A 166 -19.45 10.71 19.40
CA VAL A 166 -20.02 9.48 18.80
C VAL A 166 -19.40 8.21 19.40
N LEU A 167 -18.11 8.24 19.78
CA LEU A 167 -17.47 7.08 20.39
C LEU A 167 -17.91 6.84 21.85
N ARG A 168 -18.47 7.82 22.54
CA ARG A 168 -19.03 7.64 23.89
C ARG A 168 -20.36 6.88 23.89
N ARG A 169 -21.08 6.84 22.78
CA ARG A 169 -22.35 6.10 22.67
C ARG A 169 -22.17 4.61 22.34
N MET A 170 -20.97 4.19 21.91
CA MET A 170 -20.69 2.79 21.56
C MET A 170 -19.94 2.02 22.66
N ALA A 171 -19.60 2.64 23.78
CA ALA A 171 -19.17 1.91 24.96
C ALA A 171 -20.43 1.43 25.67
N PRO A 172 -20.85 0.15 25.58
CA PRO A 172 -21.91 -0.38 26.41
C PRO A 172 -21.42 -0.27 27.85
N GLY A 173 -22.24 0.36 28.69
CA GLY A 173 -21.96 0.57 30.10
C GLY A 173 -21.50 -0.72 30.75
N ILE A 174 -20.27 -0.72 31.25
CA ILE A 174 -19.81 -1.72 32.22
C ILE A 174 -20.63 -1.46 33.48
N PRO A 175 -21.56 -2.35 33.87
CA PRO A 175 -22.30 -2.17 35.13
C PRO A 175 -21.27 -2.16 36.26
N GLY A 176 -21.24 -1.07 37.01
CA GLY A 176 -20.42 -0.93 38.17
C GLY A 176 -20.72 -2.05 39.16
N GLY A 177 -19.77 -2.96 39.33
CA GLY A 177 -19.79 -3.95 40.40
C GLY A 177 -19.66 -3.23 41.74
N SER A 178 -20.78 -3.12 42.43
CA SER A 178 -20.83 -2.84 43.87
C SER A 178 -20.31 -4.06 44.62
N ARG A 179 -19.27 -3.91 45.36
CA ARG A 179 -18.82 -4.40 46.66
C ARG A 179 -17.33 -4.66 46.68
#